data_84ea8be1ef8b9ada68b3013fd170f56c
#
_entry.id   84ea8be1ef8b9ada68b3013fd170f56c
#
_cell.length_a   1.000
_cell.length_b   1.000
_cell.length_c   1.000
_cell.angle_alpha   90.00
_cell.angle_beta   90.00
_cell.angle_gamma   90.00
#
_symmetry.space_group_name_H-M   'P 1'
#
loop_
_entity.id
_entity.type
_entity.pdbx_description
1 polymer ?
#
loop_
_entity_poly.entity_id
_entity_poly.type
_entity_poly.pdbx_seq_one_letter_code
_entity_poly.pdbx_strand_id
1 'polypeptide(L)'
;MGAALLVLGLGAARSPAATPKIGGCPVFPAFKGSATARSGANQSAWNQNVSEAPVDPRSGHYIARITSLGGNQVVHPDFGGNGVYGIPYTTVGPRQRRVRVKVTGYPDQSDFGRAPIPPGAPVEGGSDRHVLVLQRHRCDLFEMYAAHYVGGHGHRWNAGSTARFNLHSTRLRHDGWTSADAAGLSILAGLVRPGEVRRGHVRHAIRVTFEETRRAYIHPATHYASDLCDPDLPPMGLRLRLSHSYFHHNLHRFPAGSQSRVIFKALYHYGIINADNGGTGANWFITGARSTRWHDGDLNRLKTVPGTAFVVVDSRARVKTPC
;
A
#
# COMPACT_ATOMS: atom_id res chain seq x y z
N MET A 1 8.86 59.76 11.18
CA MET A 1 8.09 58.71 11.82
C MET A 1 7.45 57.87 10.71
N GLY A 2 8.07 56.76 10.36
CA GLY A 2 7.56 55.84 9.30
C GLY A 2 6.97 54.61 9.95
N ALA A 3 5.68 54.42 9.76
CA ALA A 3 4.98 53.23 10.24
C ALA A 3 5.21 52.05 9.24
N ALA A 4 5.84 50.97 9.69
CA ALA A 4 5.97 49.74 8.93
C ALA A 4 4.68 48.91 9.08
N LEU A 5 3.96 48.71 7.98
CA LEU A 5 2.82 47.77 7.92
C LEU A 5 3.40 46.35 7.86
N LEU A 6 3.13 45.60 8.94
CA LEU A 6 3.38 44.15 8.98
C LEU A 6 2.22 43.45 8.26
N VAL A 7 2.45 42.96 7.06
CA VAL A 7 1.47 42.08 6.35
C VAL A 7 1.62 40.68 6.91
N LEU A 8 0.75 40.30 7.84
CA LEU A 8 0.56 38.91 8.28
C LEU A 8 -0.11 38.13 7.16
N GLY A 9 0.67 37.34 6.42
CA GLY A 9 0.16 36.40 5.45
C GLY A 9 -0.62 35.28 6.16
N LEU A 10 -1.93 35.35 6.14
CA LEU A 10 -2.81 34.24 6.50
C LEU A 10 -2.60 33.09 5.55
N GLY A 11 -1.76 32.13 5.94
CA GLY A 11 -1.64 30.85 5.27
C GLY A 11 -2.98 30.14 5.28
N ALA A 12 -3.65 30.09 4.12
CA ALA A 12 -4.91 29.34 3.96
C ALA A 12 -4.68 27.89 4.40
N ALA A 13 -5.29 27.49 5.51
CA ALA A 13 -5.31 26.11 5.96
C ALA A 13 -5.92 25.26 4.83
N ARG A 14 -5.09 24.44 4.17
CA ARG A 14 -5.56 23.50 3.14
C ARG A 14 -6.56 22.56 3.79
N SER A 15 -7.80 22.55 3.30
CA SER A 15 -8.83 21.59 3.71
C SER A 15 -8.25 20.17 3.65
N PRO A 16 -8.49 19.32 4.67
CA PRO A 16 -7.99 17.96 4.67
C PRO A 16 -8.45 17.24 3.41
N ALA A 17 -7.53 16.56 2.75
CA ALA A 17 -7.82 15.83 1.52
C ALA A 17 -8.91 14.79 1.78
N ALA A 18 -9.93 14.75 0.93
CA ALA A 18 -11.03 13.80 1.08
C ALA A 18 -10.51 12.35 1.08
N THR A 19 -10.98 11.55 2.04
CA THR A 19 -10.64 10.13 2.17
C THR A 19 -10.99 9.36 0.90
N PRO A 20 -10.11 8.49 0.36
CA PRO A 20 -10.45 7.60 -0.72
C PRO A 20 -11.67 6.74 -0.37
N LYS A 21 -12.58 6.52 -1.33
CA LYS A 21 -13.78 5.68 -1.12
C LYS A 21 -13.89 4.59 -2.18
N ILE A 22 -14.37 3.41 -1.76
CA ILE A 22 -14.70 2.28 -2.63
C ILE A 22 -16.12 1.81 -2.25
N GLY A 23 -17.03 1.80 -3.21
CA GLY A 23 -18.42 1.36 -2.97
C GLY A 23 -19.13 2.12 -1.84
N GLY A 24 -18.79 3.38 -1.62
CA GLY A 24 -19.29 4.22 -0.53
C GLY A 24 -18.49 4.13 0.78
N CYS A 25 -17.67 3.10 0.96
CA CYS A 25 -16.81 2.93 2.14
C CYS A 25 -15.56 3.79 2.08
N PRO A 26 -15.13 4.46 3.16
CA PRO A 26 -13.81 5.05 3.24
C PRO A 26 -12.75 3.95 3.13
N VAL A 27 -11.60 4.25 2.54
CA VAL A 27 -10.42 3.38 2.65
C VAL A 27 -9.58 3.93 3.80
N PHE A 28 -9.95 3.53 5.00
CA PHE A 28 -9.49 4.01 6.29
C PHE A 28 -9.77 5.51 6.57
N PRO A 29 -9.80 5.93 7.83
CA PRO A 29 -10.03 7.33 8.22
C PRO A 29 -8.97 8.27 7.64
N ALA A 30 -9.40 9.48 7.29
CA ALA A 30 -8.48 10.51 6.81
C ALA A 30 -7.42 10.83 7.86
N PHE A 31 -6.19 11.08 7.41
CA PHE A 31 -5.15 11.58 8.27
C PHE A 31 -5.37 13.08 8.54
N LYS A 32 -5.51 13.42 9.82
CA LYS A 32 -5.66 14.81 10.30
C LYS A 32 -4.46 15.14 11.18
N GLY A 33 -3.45 15.77 10.64
CA GLY A 33 -2.25 16.11 11.38
C GLY A 33 -1.12 16.60 10.47
N SER A 34 -0.01 16.99 11.07
CA SER A 34 1.19 17.35 10.33
C SER A 34 1.82 16.11 9.70
N ALA A 35 2.67 16.32 8.68
CA ALA A 35 3.44 15.24 8.05
C ALA A 35 4.31 14.47 9.05
N THR A 36 4.67 15.09 10.17
CA THR A 36 5.50 14.54 11.24
C THR A 36 4.73 13.87 12.36
N ALA A 37 3.38 13.98 12.37
CA ALA A 37 2.57 13.37 13.41
C ALA A 37 2.51 11.85 13.21
N ARG A 38 2.56 11.09 14.30
CA ARG A 38 2.26 9.66 14.26
C ARG A 38 0.79 9.46 13.92
N SER A 39 0.46 8.43 13.15
CA SER A 39 -0.92 8.02 12.97
C SER A 39 -1.47 7.55 14.31
N GLY A 40 -2.38 8.33 14.89
CA GLY A 40 -3.07 7.99 16.13
C GLY A 40 -4.38 7.25 15.89
N ALA A 41 -5.15 7.06 16.94
CA ALA A 41 -6.52 6.56 16.84
C ALA A 41 -7.32 7.40 15.83
N ASN A 42 -8.05 6.74 14.95
CA ASN A 42 -8.87 7.35 13.88
C ASN A 42 -8.09 8.11 12.79
N GLN A 43 -6.78 7.84 12.63
CA GLN A 43 -5.96 8.41 11.56
C GLN A 43 -5.16 7.31 10.87
N SER A 44 -5.25 7.23 9.54
CA SER A 44 -4.59 6.18 8.78
C SER A 44 -3.21 6.62 8.29
N ALA A 45 -2.17 5.83 8.57
CA ALA A 45 -0.85 6.03 8.00
C ALA A 45 -0.87 6.00 6.46
N TRP A 46 -1.77 5.22 5.86
CA TRP A 46 -1.94 5.19 4.41
C TRP A 46 -2.29 6.55 3.81
N ASN A 47 -3.16 7.31 4.47
CA ASN A 47 -3.69 8.58 3.97
C ASN A 47 -2.88 9.80 4.41
N GLN A 48 -1.75 9.59 5.09
CA GLN A 48 -0.86 10.67 5.54
C GLN A 48 -0.07 11.25 4.37
N ASN A 49 -0.15 12.57 4.16
CA ASN A 49 0.76 13.26 3.26
C ASN A 49 2.13 13.39 3.94
N VAL A 50 3.17 12.92 3.27
CA VAL A 50 4.55 12.87 3.79
C VAL A 50 5.54 13.69 2.96
N SER A 51 5.05 14.54 2.03
CA SER A 51 5.95 15.34 1.18
C SER A 51 6.93 16.20 1.99
N GLU A 52 6.49 16.69 3.16
CA GLU A 52 7.28 17.53 4.06
C GLU A 52 7.79 16.75 5.29
N ALA A 53 7.63 15.43 5.32
CA ALA A 53 8.12 14.64 6.44
C ALA A 53 9.66 14.62 6.47
N PRO A 54 10.28 14.65 7.67
CA PRO A 54 11.71 14.51 7.80
C PRO A 54 12.24 13.24 7.12
N VAL A 55 13.45 13.30 6.64
CA VAL A 55 14.17 12.15 6.09
C VAL A 55 14.81 11.39 7.25
N ASP A 56 14.69 10.07 7.24
CA ASP A 56 15.35 9.19 8.19
C ASP A 56 16.86 9.32 8.07
N PRO A 57 17.62 9.48 9.18
CA PRO A 57 19.07 9.58 9.14
C PRO A 57 19.77 8.41 8.43
N ARG A 58 19.16 7.23 8.44
CA ARG A 58 19.65 6.01 7.77
C ARG A 58 19.14 5.86 6.33
N SER A 59 18.43 6.86 5.80
CA SER A 59 17.84 6.77 4.45
C SER A 59 18.85 6.34 3.39
N GLY A 60 20.05 6.89 3.41
CA GLY A 60 21.13 6.54 2.48
C GLY A 60 21.51 5.05 2.54
N HIS A 61 21.61 4.49 3.74
CA HIS A 61 21.92 3.06 3.95
C HIS A 61 20.85 2.14 3.35
N TYR A 62 19.57 2.40 3.67
CA TYR A 62 18.46 1.63 3.11
C TYR A 62 18.43 1.69 1.57
N ILE A 63 18.54 2.90 1.00
CA ILE A 63 18.50 3.06 -0.46
C ILE A 63 19.70 2.35 -1.12
N ALA A 64 20.90 2.54 -0.59
CA ALA A 64 22.10 1.87 -1.10
C ALA A 64 21.95 0.34 -1.06
N ARG A 65 21.44 -0.20 0.06
CA ARG A 65 21.26 -1.65 0.22
C ARG A 65 20.20 -2.21 -0.73
N ILE A 66 19.05 -1.55 -0.87
CA ILE A 66 18.00 -1.98 -1.82
C ILE A 66 18.53 -1.94 -3.26
N THR A 67 19.25 -0.89 -3.64
CA THR A 67 19.74 -0.71 -5.01
C THR A 67 21.00 -1.50 -5.32
N SER A 68 21.68 -2.08 -4.32
CA SER A 68 22.82 -2.99 -4.54
C SER A 68 22.41 -4.38 -5.00
N LEU A 69 21.13 -4.73 -4.84
CA LEU A 69 20.58 -6.00 -5.33
C LEU A 69 20.52 -6.00 -6.86
N GLY A 70 20.54 -7.16 -7.46
CA GLY A 70 20.47 -7.31 -8.91
C GLY A 70 19.17 -6.77 -9.53
N GLY A 71 19.08 -6.85 -10.84
CA GLY A 71 17.88 -6.46 -11.58
C GLY A 71 17.79 -4.96 -11.88
N ASN A 72 16.63 -4.55 -12.37
CA ASN A 72 16.37 -3.16 -12.76
C ASN A 72 15.84 -2.37 -11.58
N GLN A 73 16.67 -1.45 -11.05
CA GLN A 73 16.40 -0.66 -9.85
C GLN A 73 15.54 0.58 -10.15
N VAL A 74 14.42 0.39 -10.82
CA VAL A 74 13.43 1.42 -11.16
C VAL A 74 12.04 1.03 -10.65
N VAL A 75 11.12 1.98 -10.59
CA VAL A 75 9.71 1.69 -10.25
C VAL A 75 9.06 0.79 -11.30
N HIS A 76 8.44 -0.29 -10.86
CA HIS A 76 7.74 -1.26 -11.70
C HIS A 76 6.22 -1.19 -11.47
N PRO A 77 5.44 -0.52 -12.34
CA PRO A 77 3.97 -0.46 -12.29
C PRO A 77 3.34 -1.61 -13.12
N ASP A 78 3.77 -2.86 -12.93
CA ASP A 78 3.45 -3.98 -13.82
C ASP A 78 2.03 -4.58 -13.57
N PHE A 79 1.14 -3.81 -12.97
CA PHE A 79 -0.27 -4.16 -12.74
C PHE A 79 -1.21 -3.86 -13.92
N GLY A 80 -0.69 -3.34 -15.02
CA GLY A 80 -1.39 -3.15 -16.29
C GLY A 80 -1.44 -4.39 -17.16
N GLY A 81 -1.49 -4.20 -18.48
CA GLY A 81 -1.39 -5.23 -19.48
C GLY A 81 -2.48 -6.27 -19.42
N ASN A 82 -2.08 -7.51 -19.53
CA ASN A 82 -2.98 -8.67 -19.50
C ASN A 82 -3.54 -8.99 -18.10
N GLY A 83 -3.30 -8.13 -17.11
CA GLY A 83 -3.90 -8.21 -15.77
C GLY A 83 -3.34 -9.30 -14.86
N VAL A 84 -2.19 -9.91 -15.19
CA VAL A 84 -1.60 -11.00 -14.38
C VAL A 84 -1.20 -10.49 -12.99
N TYR A 85 -0.50 -9.36 -12.92
CA TYR A 85 0.04 -8.81 -11.68
C TYR A 85 -0.87 -7.77 -10.99
N GLY A 86 -2.01 -7.43 -11.60
CA GLY A 86 -3.00 -6.57 -10.96
C GLY A 86 -3.82 -7.36 -9.96
N ILE A 87 -3.94 -6.88 -8.72
CA ILE A 87 -4.72 -7.55 -7.67
C ILE A 87 -6.21 -7.19 -7.82
N PRO A 88 -7.09 -8.17 -8.06
CA PRO A 88 -8.51 -7.91 -8.19
C PRO A 88 -9.17 -7.73 -6.83
N TYR A 89 -10.23 -6.93 -6.79
CA TYR A 89 -11.15 -6.87 -5.66
C TYR A 89 -12.60 -6.83 -6.12
N THR A 90 -13.49 -7.26 -5.27
CA THR A 90 -14.92 -7.17 -5.53
C THR A 90 -15.66 -6.53 -4.36
N THR A 91 -16.84 -5.99 -4.62
CA THR A 91 -17.72 -5.42 -3.59
C THR A 91 -19.01 -6.19 -3.51
N VAL A 92 -19.48 -6.47 -2.29
CA VAL A 92 -20.73 -7.20 -2.05
C VAL A 92 -21.69 -6.40 -1.18
N GLY A 93 -22.97 -6.72 -1.30
CA GLY A 93 -24.02 -6.14 -0.46
C GLY A 93 -24.11 -6.78 0.93
N PRO A 94 -25.00 -6.27 1.81
CA PRO A 94 -25.14 -6.77 3.17
C PRO A 94 -25.69 -8.21 3.25
N ARG A 95 -26.44 -8.64 2.23
CA ARG A 95 -27.08 -9.96 2.18
C ARG A 95 -26.21 -11.04 1.54
N GLN A 96 -24.96 -10.72 1.15
CA GLN A 96 -24.06 -11.72 0.58
C GLN A 96 -23.88 -12.89 1.55
N ARG A 97 -24.20 -14.10 1.08
CA ARG A 97 -24.05 -15.34 1.86
C ARG A 97 -22.58 -15.51 2.27
N ARG A 98 -22.37 -15.89 3.53
CA ARG A 98 -21.03 -16.23 4.03
C ARG A 98 -20.73 -17.70 3.74
N VAL A 99 -19.60 -17.95 3.14
CA VAL A 99 -19.09 -19.28 2.81
C VAL A 99 -17.95 -19.68 3.75
N ARG A 100 -17.69 -20.99 3.87
CA ARG A 100 -16.57 -21.49 4.69
C ARG A 100 -15.24 -21.22 4.00
N VAL A 101 -14.25 -20.83 4.80
CA VAL A 101 -12.83 -20.70 4.42
C VAL A 101 -12.03 -21.55 5.38
N LYS A 102 -11.33 -22.58 4.88
CA LYS A 102 -10.36 -23.36 5.66
C LYS A 102 -9.02 -22.68 5.54
N VAL A 103 -8.45 -22.24 6.67
CA VAL A 103 -7.10 -21.69 6.73
C VAL A 103 -6.10 -22.83 6.83
N THR A 104 -5.07 -22.81 6.00
CA THR A 104 -4.11 -23.91 5.83
C THR A 104 -2.66 -23.54 6.15
N GLY A 105 -2.30 -22.25 6.13
CA GLY A 105 -0.92 -21.81 6.35
C GLY A 105 -0.71 -21.14 7.71
N TYR A 106 -1.53 -20.13 8.05
CA TYR A 106 -1.36 -19.30 9.24
C TYR A 106 -2.65 -19.25 10.09
N PRO A 107 -3.15 -20.38 10.63
CA PRO A 107 -4.44 -20.42 11.32
C PRO A 107 -4.47 -19.51 12.56
N ASP A 108 -3.37 -19.47 13.33
CA ASP A 108 -3.28 -18.70 14.58
C ASP A 108 -3.13 -17.18 14.36
N GLN A 109 -2.89 -16.77 13.11
CA GLN A 109 -2.75 -15.38 12.68
C GLN A 109 -3.89 -14.93 11.77
N SER A 110 -4.97 -15.69 11.71
CA SER A 110 -6.08 -15.48 10.78
C SER A 110 -7.36 -15.07 11.49
N ASP A 111 -8.11 -14.12 10.90
CA ASP A 111 -9.28 -13.51 11.55
C ASP A 111 -10.60 -14.25 11.30
N PHE A 112 -10.70 -15.06 10.24
CA PHE A 112 -11.99 -15.63 9.89
C PHE A 112 -11.92 -17.00 9.20
N GLY A 113 -12.85 -17.88 9.55
CA GLY A 113 -13.16 -19.12 8.85
C GLY A 113 -14.45 -19.05 7.99
N ARG A 114 -15.08 -17.88 7.91
CA ARG A 114 -16.28 -17.62 7.07
C ARG A 114 -16.30 -16.17 6.60
N ALA A 115 -16.50 -15.96 5.29
CA ALA A 115 -16.53 -14.63 4.68
C ALA A 115 -17.63 -14.50 3.60
N PRO A 116 -18.10 -13.29 3.31
CA PRO A 116 -19.13 -13.03 2.31
C PRO A 116 -18.53 -13.04 0.89
N ILE A 117 -17.98 -14.18 0.47
CA ILE A 117 -17.33 -14.34 -0.83
C ILE A 117 -18.39 -14.73 -1.86
N PRO A 118 -18.59 -13.95 -2.94
CA PRO A 118 -19.56 -14.27 -3.96
C PRO A 118 -19.08 -15.45 -4.85
N PRO A 119 -19.99 -16.20 -5.47
CA PRO A 119 -19.62 -17.12 -6.53
C PRO A 119 -18.84 -16.36 -7.63
N GLY A 120 -17.75 -16.96 -8.13
CA GLY A 120 -16.91 -16.32 -9.14
C GLY A 120 -16.10 -15.11 -8.63
N ALA A 121 -15.87 -14.99 -7.32
CA ALA A 121 -14.97 -13.97 -6.79
C ALA A 121 -13.63 -14.02 -7.55
N PRO A 122 -13.15 -12.88 -8.05
CA PRO A 122 -11.93 -12.86 -8.83
C PRO A 122 -10.71 -13.20 -7.95
N VAL A 123 -9.85 -14.07 -8.50
CA VAL A 123 -8.58 -14.44 -7.88
C VAL A 123 -7.45 -13.76 -8.64
N GLU A 124 -6.43 -13.33 -7.94
CA GLU A 124 -5.20 -12.83 -8.55
C GLU A 124 -4.53 -13.89 -9.44
N GLY A 125 -3.92 -13.46 -10.53
CA GLY A 125 -3.30 -14.35 -11.51
C GLY A 125 -1.93 -14.91 -11.11
N GLY A 126 -1.26 -14.30 -10.11
CA GLY A 126 0.05 -14.74 -9.62
C GLY A 126 -0.02 -15.95 -8.67
N SER A 127 1.14 -16.32 -8.13
CA SER A 127 1.29 -17.41 -7.16
C SER A 127 0.54 -17.17 -5.86
N ASP A 128 0.45 -15.90 -5.46
CA ASP A 128 -0.13 -15.48 -4.17
C ASP A 128 -1.64 -15.58 -4.12
N ARG A 129 -2.29 -15.57 -5.30
CA ARG A 129 -3.72 -15.87 -5.46
C ARG A 129 -4.60 -15.11 -4.48
N HIS A 130 -4.38 -13.79 -4.37
CA HIS A 130 -5.18 -12.96 -3.47
C HIS A 130 -6.65 -12.88 -3.89
N VAL A 131 -7.54 -12.89 -2.88
CA VAL A 131 -8.97 -12.62 -3.03
C VAL A 131 -9.35 -11.53 -2.04
N LEU A 132 -9.84 -10.40 -2.56
CA LEU A 132 -10.23 -9.24 -1.76
C LEU A 132 -11.74 -8.99 -1.93
N VAL A 133 -12.48 -8.96 -0.82
CA VAL A 133 -13.93 -8.77 -0.82
C VAL A 133 -14.32 -7.66 0.16
N LEU A 134 -14.89 -6.57 -0.34
CA LEU A 134 -15.41 -5.48 0.47
C LEU A 134 -16.93 -5.60 0.65
N GLN A 135 -17.38 -5.78 1.89
CA GLN A 135 -18.81 -5.73 2.23
C GLN A 135 -19.23 -4.29 2.50
N ARG A 136 -19.93 -3.68 1.54
CA ARG A 136 -20.20 -2.24 1.48
C ARG A 136 -20.94 -1.67 2.69
N HIS A 137 -21.95 -2.33 3.20
CA HIS A 137 -22.79 -1.78 4.27
C HIS A 137 -22.03 -1.58 5.58
N ARG A 138 -21.17 -2.52 5.92
CA ARG A 138 -20.38 -2.51 7.16
C ARG A 138 -18.97 -1.95 6.95
N CYS A 139 -18.57 -1.76 5.70
CA CYS A 139 -17.20 -1.42 5.30
C CYS A 139 -16.16 -2.40 5.88
N ASP A 140 -16.54 -3.66 5.99
CA ASP A 140 -15.66 -4.76 6.35
C ASP A 140 -14.97 -5.29 5.09
N LEU A 141 -13.67 -5.29 5.10
CA LEU A 141 -12.82 -5.86 4.06
C LEU A 141 -12.33 -7.23 4.50
N PHE A 142 -12.47 -8.22 3.63
CA PHE A 142 -11.97 -9.59 3.81
C PHE A 142 -10.91 -9.85 2.76
N GLU A 143 -9.70 -10.16 3.19
CA GLU A 143 -8.55 -10.45 2.34
C GLU A 143 -8.05 -11.87 2.61
N MET A 144 -7.68 -12.60 1.56
CA MET A 144 -7.15 -13.97 1.62
C MET A 144 -5.88 -14.07 0.78
N TYR A 145 -4.89 -14.78 1.32
CA TYR A 145 -3.68 -15.20 0.64
C TYR A 145 -3.80 -16.69 0.26
N ALA A 146 -3.15 -17.10 -0.84
CA ALA A 146 -3.16 -18.46 -1.37
C ALA A 146 -4.58 -19.05 -1.45
N ALA A 147 -5.52 -18.26 -1.99
CA ALA A 147 -6.93 -18.61 -2.02
C ALA A 147 -7.25 -19.59 -3.14
N HIS A 148 -7.89 -20.70 -2.78
CA HIS A 148 -8.34 -21.73 -3.71
C HIS A 148 -9.82 -22.05 -3.50
N TYR A 149 -10.60 -21.95 -4.58
CA TYR A 149 -11.98 -22.38 -4.58
C TYR A 149 -12.06 -23.90 -4.62
N VAL A 150 -12.71 -24.51 -3.64
CA VAL A 150 -12.83 -25.96 -3.51
C VAL A 150 -14.15 -26.46 -4.11
N GLY A 151 -15.17 -25.58 -4.22
CA GLY A 151 -16.49 -25.96 -4.72
C GLY A 151 -17.34 -26.72 -3.71
N GLY A 152 -18.22 -27.60 -4.22
CA GLY A 152 -19.16 -28.43 -3.44
C GLY A 152 -20.32 -27.64 -2.83
N HIS A 153 -21.16 -28.33 -2.06
CA HIS A 153 -22.26 -27.70 -1.35
C HIS A 153 -21.78 -26.62 -0.41
N GLY A 154 -22.15 -25.34 -0.67
CA GLY A 154 -21.78 -24.19 0.14
C GLY A 154 -20.60 -23.37 -0.34
N HIS A 155 -20.06 -23.65 -1.54
CA HIS A 155 -19.00 -22.81 -2.17
C HIS A 155 -17.79 -22.59 -1.26
N ARG A 156 -17.13 -23.65 -0.84
CA ARG A 156 -15.99 -23.62 0.10
C ARG A 156 -14.72 -23.11 -0.55
N TRP A 157 -13.89 -22.48 0.29
CA TRP A 157 -12.55 -22.01 -0.06
C TRP A 157 -11.50 -22.56 0.89
N ASN A 158 -10.26 -22.68 0.41
CA ASN A 158 -9.06 -22.78 1.23
C ASN A 158 -8.29 -21.47 1.10
N ALA A 159 -7.56 -21.07 2.13
CA ALA A 159 -6.67 -19.92 2.11
C ALA A 159 -5.43 -20.20 2.98
N GLY A 160 -4.28 -19.67 2.60
CA GLY A 160 -3.07 -19.72 3.42
C GLY A 160 -3.23 -18.88 4.68
N SER A 161 -3.76 -17.68 4.54
CA SER A 161 -4.12 -16.78 5.64
C SER A 161 -5.39 -16.00 5.32
N THR A 162 -6.02 -15.42 6.36
CA THR A 162 -7.20 -14.55 6.23
C THR A 162 -7.05 -13.32 7.12
N ALA A 163 -7.43 -12.16 6.59
CA ALA A 163 -7.44 -10.91 7.34
C ALA A 163 -8.74 -10.13 7.14
N ARG A 164 -9.29 -9.58 8.23
CA ARG A 164 -10.45 -8.70 8.20
C ARG A 164 -10.07 -7.32 8.68
N PHE A 165 -10.37 -6.30 7.87
CA PHE A 165 -10.18 -4.91 8.22
C PHE A 165 -11.52 -4.18 8.26
N ASN A 166 -11.77 -3.46 9.35
CA ASN A 166 -12.85 -2.46 9.40
C ASN A 166 -12.31 -1.16 8.82
N LEU A 167 -12.81 -0.74 7.65
CA LEU A 167 -12.29 0.44 6.96
C LEU A 167 -12.62 1.78 7.65
N HIS A 168 -13.44 1.77 8.70
CA HIS A 168 -13.66 2.93 9.56
C HIS A 168 -12.66 3.03 10.72
N SER A 169 -11.76 2.04 10.90
CA SER A 169 -10.85 1.93 12.03
C SER A 169 -9.39 1.88 11.57
N THR A 170 -8.50 2.47 12.34
CA THR A 170 -7.05 2.36 12.15
C THR A 170 -6.40 1.33 13.09
N ARG A 171 -7.22 0.49 13.73
CA ARG A 171 -6.70 -0.56 14.59
C ARG A 171 -5.79 -1.48 13.80
N LEU A 172 -4.56 -1.61 14.26
CA LEU A 172 -3.59 -2.53 13.69
C LEU A 172 -3.96 -3.98 14.08
N ARG A 173 -3.48 -4.93 13.32
CA ARG A 173 -3.48 -6.34 13.70
C ARG A 173 -2.60 -6.54 14.93
N HIS A 174 -2.64 -7.71 15.55
CA HIS A 174 -1.72 -8.05 16.62
C HIS A 174 -0.27 -8.05 16.13
N ASP A 175 0.64 -7.54 16.92
CA ASP A 175 2.07 -7.64 16.64
C ASP A 175 2.49 -9.11 16.47
N GLY A 176 3.25 -9.39 15.42
CA GLY A 176 3.62 -10.74 15.02
C GLY A 176 2.59 -11.43 14.10
N TRP A 177 1.44 -10.81 13.82
CA TRP A 177 0.44 -11.39 12.93
C TRP A 177 0.60 -10.89 11.49
N THR A 178 0.69 -11.84 10.55
CA THR A 178 0.56 -11.56 9.12
C THR A 178 -0.89 -11.18 8.75
N SER A 179 -1.13 -10.83 7.50
CA SER A 179 -2.48 -10.70 6.92
C SER A 179 -2.56 -11.56 5.66
N ALA A 180 -3.29 -11.12 4.65
CA ALA A 180 -3.10 -11.60 3.28
C ALA A 180 -1.83 -11.00 2.65
N ASP A 181 -1.25 -10.00 3.28
CA ASP A 181 0.00 -9.33 2.94
C ASP A 181 1.11 -9.71 3.94
N ALA A 182 2.33 -9.91 3.47
CA ALA A 182 3.46 -10.34 4.28
C ALA A 182 3.73 -9.44 5.50
N ALA A 183 3.48 -8.14 5.36
CA ALA A 183 3.67 -7.15 6.42
C ALA A 183 2.54 -7.09 7.46
N GLY A 184 1.47 -7.88 7.33
CA GLY A 184 0.28 -7.75 8.18
C GLY A 184 -0.59 -6.53 7.83
N LEU A 185 -0.37 -5.91 6.69
CA LEU A 185 -1.08 -4.75 6.18
C LEU A 185 -2.33 -5.14 5.36
N SER A 186 -3.18 -4.15 5.05
CA SER A 186 -4.26 -4.33 4.07
C SER A 186 -3.73 -4.10 2.67
N ILE A 187 -3.90 -5.07 1.79
CA ILE A 187 -3.55 -4.97 0.37
C ILE A 187 -4.39 -3.88 -0.30
N LEU A 188 -5.72 -3.89 -0.11
CA LEU A 188 -6.63 -2.94 -0.75
C LEU A 188 -6.27 -1.48 -0.49
N ALA A 189 -5.76 -1.18 0.71
CA ALA A 189 -5.40 0.18 1.10
C ALA A 189 -4.24 0.75 0.26
N GLY A 190 -3.29 -0.10 -0.13
CA GLY A 190 -2.11 0.29 -0.89
C GLY A 190 -2.23 0.13 -2.40
N LEU A 191 -3.35 -0.39 -2.93
CA LEU A 191 -3.55 -0.54 -4.36
C LEU A 191 -3.81 0.80 -5.05
N VAL A 192 -3.07 1.10 -6.11
CA VAL A 192 -3.45 2.15 -7.07
C VAL A 192 -4.70 1.69 -7.82
N ARG A 193 -5.75 2.53 -7.85
CA ARG A 193 -7.04 2.17 -8.46
C ARG A 193 -7.37 3.06 -9.66
N PRO A 194 -7.83 2.50 -10.79
CA PRO A 194 -8.11 3.29 -12.01
C PRO A 194 -9.11 4.42 -11.79
N GLY A 195 -10.07 4.23 -10.87
CA GLY A 195 -11.05 5.27 -10.55
C GLY A 195 -10.45 6.50 -9.85
N GLU A 196 -9.38 6.34 -9.09
CA GLU A 196 -8.65 7.45 -8.45
C GLU A 196 -7.80 8.18 -9.47
N VAL A 197 -7.06 7.44 -10.27
CA VAL A 197 -6.21 7.99 -11.33
C VAL A 197 -7.06 8.80 -12.32
N ARG A 198 -8.23 8.31 -12.73
CA ARG A 198 -9.16 9.04 -13.59
C ARG A 198 -9.66 10.35 -12.95
N ARG A 199 -9.78 10.40 -11.61
CA ARG A 199 -10.11 11.65 -10.89
C ARG A 199 -8.92 12.58 -10.70
N GLY A 200 -7.75 12.22 -11.23
CA GLY A 200 -6.54 13.03 -11.20
C GLY A 200 -5.73 12.95 -9.88
N HIS A 201 -6.05 12.03 -8.97
CA HIS A 201 -5.34 11.93 -7.69
C HIS A 201 -5.42 10.54 -7.06
N VAL A 202 -4.31 10.07 -6.51
CA VAL A 202 -4.19 8.97 -5.56
C VAL A 202 -3.79 9.59 -4.22
N ARG A 203 -4.62 9.45 -3.20
CA ARG A 203 -4.47 10.13 -1.89
C ARG A 203 -4.14 9.15 -0.77
N HIS A 204 -3.27 8.23 -1.05
CA HIS A 204 -2.75 7.26 -0.10
C HIS A 204 -1.36 6.78 -0.52
N ALA A 205 -0.61 6.22 0.41
CA ALA A 205 0.64 5.53 0.11
C ALA A 205 0.36 4.29 -0.76
N ILE A 206 1.32 3.94 -1.60
CA ILE A 206 1.21 2.79 -2.48
C ILE A 206 2.00 1.63 -1.85
N ARG A 207 1.44 0.42 -1.90
CA ARG A 207 2.13 -0.80 -1.51
C ARG A 207 3.30 -1.06 -2.45
N VAL A 208 4.46 -1.43 -1.90
CA VAL A 208 5.65 -1.81 -2.68
C VAL A 208 6.20 -3.13 -2.18
N THR A 209 6.76 -3.92 -3.12
CA THR A 209 7.54 -5.12 -2.87
C THR A 209 9.02 -4.83 -3.12
N PHE A 210 9.88 -5.29 -2.20
CA PHE A 210 11.32 -5.33 -2.38
C PHE A 210 11.82 -6.77 -2.45
N GLU A 211 12.97 -6.99 -3.07
CA GLU A 211 13.56 -8.32 -3.22
C GLU A 211 13.93 -8.94 -1.88
N GLU A 212 14.64 -8.17 -1.05
CA GLU A 212 15.03 -8.57 0.28
C GLU A 212 14.53 -7.60 1.33
N THR A 213 14.09 -8.13 2.46
CA THR A 213 13.63 -7.36 3.61
C THR A 213 14.31 -7.84 4.89
N ARG A 214 14.38 -6.98 5.89
CA ARG A 214 14.91 -7.34 7.20
C ARG A 214 13.89 -8.18 7.98
N ARG A 215 14.36 -9.07 8.84
CA ARG A 215 13.56 -9.75 9.89
C ARG A 215 13.08 -8.74 10.94
N ALA A 216 12.32 -7.78 10.49
CA ALA A 216 11.84 -6.66 11.29
C ALA A 216 10.61 -6.00 10.66
N TYR A 217 9.87 -5.25 11.48
CA TYR A 217 8.79 -4.39 10.99
C TYR A 217 8.71 -3.08 11.78
N ILE A 218 8.05 -2.10 11.18
CA ILE A 218 7.72 -0.79 11.75
C ILE A 218 6.21 -0.59 11.57
N HIS A 219 5.49 -0.17 12.63
CA HIS A 219 4.07 0.17 12.45
C HIS A 219 3.86 1.20 11.33
N PRO A 220 2.84 1.03 10.46
CA PRO A 220 1.64 0.22 10.65
C PRO A 220 1.78 -1.29 10.33
N ALA A 221 2.92 -1.77 9.81
CA ALA A 221 3.14 -3.20 9.66
C ALA A 221 3.19 -3.90 11.04
N THR A 222 2.75 -5.16 11.08
CA THR A 222 2.70 -5.96 12.30
C THR A 222 3.46 -7.27 12.19
N HIS A 223 4.05 -7.55 11.02
CA HIS A 223 4.72 -8.81 10.75
C HIS A 223 5.93 -8.59 9.83
N TYR A 224 6.87 -9.50 9.85
CA TYR A 224 8.00 -9.62 8.92
C TYR A 224 7.94 -11.01 8.24
N ALA A 225 8.52 -11.11 7.03
CA ALA A 225 8.53 -12.35 6.25
C ALA A 225 9.93 -12.65 5.70
N SER A 226 10.95 -12.46 6.53
CA SER A 226 12.35 -12.69 6.18
C SER A 226 13.12 -13.15 7.41
N ASP A 227 14.20 -13.91 7.20
CA ASP A 227 15.15 -14.31 8.25
C ASP A 227 16.45 -13.49 8.22
N LEU A 228 16.56 -12.51 7.32
CA LEU A 228 17.76 -11.68 7.17
C LEU A 228 17.85 -10.62 8.27
N CYS A 229 18.98 -10.52 8.94
CA CYS A 229 19.22 -9.60 10.04
C CYS A 229 20.08 -8.37 9.69
N ASP A 230 20.44 -8.20 8.41
CA ASP A 230 21.19 -7.03 7.95
C ASP A 230 20.43 -5.74 8.31
N PRO A 231 21.04 -4.84 9.13
CA PRO A 231 20.37 -3.63 9.58
C PRO A 231 20.08 -2.63 8.45
N ASP A 232 20.73 -2.74 7.30
CA ASP A 232 20.51 -1.86 6.15
C ASP A 232 19.41 -2.37 5.21
N LEU A 233 18.90 -3.59 5.41
CA LEU A 233 17.70 -4.07 4.73
C LEU A 233 16.44 -3.37 5.23
N PRO A 234 15.49 -3.08 4.33
CA PRO A 234 14.25 -2.42 4.69
C PRO A 234 13.37 -3.32 5.57
N PRO A 235 12.96 -2.90 6.78
CA PRO A 235 11.93 -3.60 7.53
C PRO A 235 10.57 -3.47 6.85
N MET A 236 9.64 -4.40 7.11
CA MET A 236 8.24 -4.23 6.68
C MET A 236 7.65 -2.97 7.31
N GLY A 237 6.80 -2.27 6.56
CA GLY A 237 6.23 -1.00 7.00
C GLY A 237 7.13 0.22 6.78
N LEU A 238 8.38 0.04 6.32
CA LEU A 238 9.25 1.17 5.97
C LEU A 238 8.57 2.03 4.91
N ARG A 239 8.54 3.35 5.15
CA ARG A 239 7.92 4.29 4.23
C ARG A 239 8.97 5.08 3.48
N LEU A 240 8.82 5.15 2.15
CA LEU A 240 9.67 5.94 1.28
C LEU A 240 8.83 6.93 0.49
N ARG A 241 9.41 8.03 0.07
CA ARG A 241 8.83 8.97 -0.88
C ARG A 241 9.87 9.47 -1.88
N LEU A 242 9.45 10.00 -3.01
CA LEU A 242 10.37 10.71 -3.88
C LEU A 242 11.01 11.87 -3.13
N SER A 243 12.29 12.11 -3.37
CA SER A 243 12.97 13.29 -2.85
C SER A 243 12.34 14.56 -3.44
N HIS A 244 12.33 15.65 -2.68
CA HIS A 244 11.79 16.93 -3.12
C HIS A 244 12.44 17.39 -4.44
N SER A 245 13.77 17.35 -4.49
CA SER A 245 14.52 17.75 -5.67
C SER A 245 14.15 16.92 -6.90
N TYR A 246 14.16 15.57 -6.78
CA TYR A 246 13.82 14.71 -7.90
C TYR A 246 12.39 14.94 -8.41
N PHE A 247 11.42 15.05 -7.52
CA PHE A 247 10.03 15.30 -7.88
C PHE A 247 9.88 16.59 -8.69
N HIS A 248 10.40 17.71 -8.21
CA HIS A 248 10.23 19.00 -8.86
C HIS A 248 10.97 19.08 -10.21
N HIS A 249 12.17 18.52 -10.30
CA HIS A 249 12.93 18.51 -11.54
C HIS A 249 12.36 17.57 -12.62
N ASN A 250 11.62 16.51 -12.24
CA ASN A 250 11.17 15.50 -13.21
C ASN A 250 9.66 15.50 -13.48
N LEU A 251 8.85 16.28 -12.77
CA LEU A 251 7.40 16.31 -12.94
C LEU A 251 6.97 16.62 -14.40
N HIS A 252 7.73 17.44 -15.11
CA HIS A 252 7.43 17.80 -16.51
C HIS A 252 7.56 16.63 -17.48
N ARG A 253 8.32 15.59 -17.14
CA ARG A 253 8.51 14.38 -17.98
C ARG A 253 7.25 13.51 -18.08
N PHE A 254 6.29 13.73 -17.18
CA PHE A 254 5.00 13.03 -17.16
C PHE A 254 3.92 13.95 -17.70
N PRO A 255 3.25 13.61 -18.83
CA PRO A 255 2.27 14.49 -19.46
C PRO A 255 1.11 14.87 -18.54
N ALA A 256 0.59 16.08 -18.66
CA ALA A 256 -0.58 16.51 -17.90
C ALA A 256 -1.77 15.56 -18.16
N GLY A 257 -2.48 15.16 -17.11
CA GLY A 257 -3.63 14.24 -17.23
C GLY A 257 -3.27 12.76 -17.40
N SER A 258 -2.00 12.40 -17.59
CA SER A 258 -1.58 11.01 -17.75
C SER A 258 -1.70 10.21 -16.43
N GLN A 259 -1.87 8.90 -16.55
CA GLN A 259 -1.93 7.99 -15.40
C GLN A 259 -0.62 7.99 -14.63
N SER A 260 0.50 7.96 -15.36
CA SER A 260 1.84 8.01 -14.79
C SER A 260 2.08 9.28 -13.98
N ARG A 261 1.61 10.45 -14.44
CA ARG A 261 1.73 11.72 -13.70
C ARG A 261 0.96 11.70 -12.38
N VAL A 262 -0.23 11.12 -12.38
CA VAL A 262 -1.05 11.01 -11.16
C VAL A 262 -0.36 10.10 -10.13
N ILE A 263 0.18 8.98 -10.59
CA ILE A 263 0.92 8.04 -9.73
C ILE A 263 2.23 8.69 -9.25
N PHE A 264 2.99 9.33 -10.14
CA PHE A 264 4.23 10.03 -9.77
C PHE A 264 4.01 11.08 -8.69
N LYS A 265 2.90 11.84 -8.75
CA LYS A 265 2.52 12.76 -7.67
C LYS A 265 2.22 12.03 -6.36
N ALA A 266 1.58 10.86 -6.42
CA ALA A 266 1.31 10.07 -5.23
C ALA A 266 2.61 9.53 -4.59
N LEU A 267 3.59 9.11 -5.39
CA LEU A 267 4.91 8.68 -4.91
C LEU A 267 5.64 9.79 -4.13
N TYR A 268 5.38 11.05 -4.43
CA TYR A 268 5.92 12.18 -3.68
C TYR A 268 5.07 12.53 -2.45
N HIS A 269 3.76 12.73 -2.64
CA HIS A 269 2.91 13.23 -1.56
C HIS A 269 2.58 12.19 -0.51
N TYR A 270 2.40 10.93 -0.92
CA TYR A 270 1.99 9.84 -0.02
C TYR A 270 3.07 8.74 0.08
N GLY A 271 3.96 8.67 -0.90
CA GLY A 271 5.04 7.69 -0.94
C GLY A 271 4.59 6.25 -1.13
N ILE A 272 5.49 5.35 -0.79
CA ILE A 272 5.31 3.89 -0.83
C ILE A 272 5.55 3.31 0.56
N ILE A 273 4.89 2.18 0.88
CA ILE A 273 5.10 1.44 2.12
C ILE A 273 5.55 0.02 1.75
N ASN A 274 6.69 -0.41 2.31
CA ASN A 274 7.18 -1.77 2.16
C ASN A 274 6.19 -2.74 2.82
N ALA A 275 5.56 -3.59 2.01
CA ALA A 275 4.49 -4.46 2.44
C ALA A 275 4.77 -5.93 2.15
N ASP A 276 5.77 -6.18 1.29
CA ASP A 276 6.06 -7.53 0.83
C ASP A 276 7.52 -7.69 0.44
N ASN A 277 7.99 -8.95 0.41
CA ASN A 277 9.25 -9.31 -0.16
C ASN A 277 9.03 -10.30 -1.32
N GLY A 278 9.77 -10.10 -2.40
CA GLY A 278 9.70 -10.92 -3.60
C GLY A 278 10.89 -11.86 -3.72
N GLY A 279 10.95 -12.55 -4.85
CA GLY A 279 12.15 -13.28 -5.25
C GLY A 279 13.16 -12.38 -5.97
N THR A 280 14.25 -12.98 -6.44
CA THR A 280 15.34 -12.30 -7.18
C THR A 280 14.80 -11.38 -8.28
N GLY A 281 15.21 -10.12 -8.28
CA GLY A 281 14.79 -9.09 -9.22
C GLY A 281 13.47 -8.39 -8.86
N ALA A 282 12.79 -8.76 -7.78
CA ALA A 282 11.49 -8.18 -7.41
C ALA A 282 11.62 -6.88 -6.59
N ASN A 283 12.40 -5.92 -7.08
CA ASN A 283 12.56 -4.61 -6.44
C ASN A 283 11.67 -3.53 -7.05
N TRP A 284 11.18 -2.61 -6.20
CA TRP A 284 10.41 -1.43 -6.59
C TRP A 284 9.08 -1.73 -7.30
N PHE A 285 8.52 -2.93 -7.11
CA PHE A 285 7.22 -3.28 -7.67
C PHE A 285 6.10 -2.60 -6.87
N ILE A 286 5.49 -1.57 -7.45
CA ILE A 286 4.30 -0.92 -6.89
C ILE A 286 3.05 -1.68 -7.33
N THR A 287 2.06 -1.76 -6.44
CA THR A 287 0.88 -2.59 -6.66
C THR A 287 -0.34 -1.77 -7.08
N GLY A 288 -1.09 -2.27 -8.06
CA GLY A 288 -2.34 -1.67 -8.52
C GLY A 288 -3.47 -2.67 -8.69
N ALA A 289 -4.69 -2.18 -8.72
CA ALA A 289 -5.87 -3.01 -8.93
C ALA A 289 -5.93 -3.53 -10.36
N ARG A 290 -6.29 -4.81 -10.55
CA ARG A 290 -6.50 -5.39 -11.88
C ARG A 290 -7.60 -4.64 -12.64
N SER A 291 -7.27 -4.17 -13.85
CA SER A 291 -8.23 -3.43 -14.68
C SER A 291 -7.75 -3.34 -16.13
N THR A 292 -8.70 -3.39 -17.07
CA THR A 292 -8.48 -3.10 -18.50
C THR A 292 -8.38 -1.59 -18.80
N ARG A 293 -8.48 -0.73 -17.78
CA ARG A 293 -8.41 0.73 -17.94
C ARG A 293 -6.99 1.29 -17.82
N TRP A 294 -6.03 0.44 -17.61
CA TRP A 294 -4.63 0.84 -17.60
C TRP A 294 -4.09 0.99 -19.01
N HIS A 295 -3.24 1.99 -19.20
CA HIS A 295 -2.50 2.23 -20.44
C HIS A 295 -1.02 1.93 -20.20
N ASP A 296 -0.58 0.75 -20.59
CA ASP A 296 0.77 0.28 -20.29
C ASP A 296 1.87 1.18 -20.82
N GLY A 297 1.69 1.73 -22.04
CA GLY A 297 2.65 2.69 -22.60
C GLY A 297 2.81 3.95 -21.75
N ASP A 298 1.76 4.38 -21.04
CA ASP A 298 1.84 5.49 -20.10
C ASP A 298 2.39 5.05 -18.75
N LEU A 299 1.92 3.91 -18.21
CA LEU A 299 2.45 3.37 -16.94
C LEU A 299 3.96 3.13 -17.03
N ASN A 300 4.45 2.60 -18.14
CA ASN A 300 5.86 2.32 -18.36
C ASN A 300 6.77 3.56 -18.27
N ARG A 301 6.23 4.78 -18.37
CA ARG A 301 6.99 6.01 -18.07
C ARG A 301 7.51 6.02 -16.62
N LEU A 302 6.82 5.37 -15.69
CA LEU A 302 7.30 5.24 -14.30
C LEU A 302 8.57 4.39 -14.20
N LYS A 303 8.87 3.53 -15.16
CA LYS A 303 10.14 2.76 -15.23
C LYS A 303 11.36 3.66 -15.50
N THR A 304 11.17 4.95 -15.68
CA THR A 304 12.27 5.94 -15.70
C THR A 304 12.58 6.54 -14.33
N VAL A 305 11.87 6.12 -13.28
CA VAL A 305 12.08 6.60 -11.90
C VAL A 305 12.99 5.61 -11.17
N PRO A 306 14.27 5.95 -10.92
CA PRO A 306 15.19 5.04 -10.26
C PRO A 306 14.91 4.95 -8.75
N GLY A 307 15.29 3.84 -8.13
CA GLY A 307 15.20 3.66 -6.67
C GLY A 307 15.97 4.73 -5.89
N THR A 308 17.07 5.22 -6.44
CA THR A 308 17.86 6.32 -5.86
C THR A 308 17.15 7.68 -5.84
N ALA A 309 15.99 7.80 -6.52
CA ALA A 309 15.14 8.98 -6.44
C ALA A 309 14.36 9.10 -5.13
N PHE A 310 14.30 8.01 -4.36
CA PHE A 310 13.54 7.95 -3.12
C PHE A 310 14.40 8.30 -1.90
N VAL A 311 13.72 8.74 -0.86
CA VAL A 311 14.24 8.91 0.50
C VAL A 311 13.32 8.19 1.47
N VAL A 312 13.89 7.66 2.56
CA VAL A 312 13.12 7.06 3.64
C VAL A 312 12.55 8.14 4.52
N VAL A 313 11.27 8.03 4.85
CA VAL A 313 10.57 8.94 5.77
C VAL A 313 10.88 8.55 7.21
N ASP A 314 11.32 9.51 8.03
CA ASP A 314 11.45 9.30 9.48
C ASP A 314 10.07 9.10 10.11
N SER A 315 9.73 7.85 10.36
CA SER A 315 8.46 7.47 11.01
C SER A 315 8.47 7.74 12.51
N ARG A 316 9.63 7.99 13.12
CA ARG A 316 9.84 8.04 14.57
C ARG A 316 9.29 6.82 15.30
N ALA A 317 9.02 5.77 14.58
CA ALA A 317 8.51 4.52 15.12
C ALA A 317 9.67 3.59 15.47
N ARG A 318 9.47 2.81 16.53
CA ARG A 318 10.47 1.80 16.92
C ARG A 318 10.44 0.64 15.92
N VAL A 319 11.61 0.25 15.44
CA VAL A 319 11.79 -1.01 14.72
C VAL A 319 11.60 -2.17 15.68
N LYS A 320 10.72 -3.09 15.34
CA LYS A 320 10.46 -4.32 16.08
C LYS A 320 11.16 -5.47 15.35
N THR A 321 12.06 -6.14 16.03
CA THR A 321 12.90 -7.18 15.45
C THR A 321 13.30 -8.21 16.51
N PRO A 322 13.38 -9.51 16.14
CA PRO A 322 14.06 -10.53 16.93
C PRO A 322 15.57 -10.58 16.69
N CYS A 323 16.09 -9.79 15.70
CA CYS A 323 17.53 -9.62 15.49
C CYS A 323 18.11 -8.66 16.53
#